data_fa6f27f7664e1e35a6839255cfaf4b86
#
_entry.id   fa6f27f7664e1e35a6839255cfaf4b86
#
_cell.length_a   1.000
_cell.length_b   1.000
_cell.length_c   1.000
_cell.angle_alpha   90.00
_cell.angle_beta   90.00
_cell.angle_gamma   90.00
#
_symmetry.space_group_name_H-M   'P 1'
#
loop_
_entity.id
_entity.type
_entity.pdbx_description
1 polymer ?
#
loop_
_entity_poly.entity_id
_entity_poly.type
_entity_poly.pdbx_seq_one_letter_code
_entity_poly.pdbx_strand_id
1 'polypeptide(L)'
;MNVVFAGTPEFAQVALEALVAAGHRVPLVLTQPDRPSGRGMKLHPSPVKAAALAHGIEVAQPRSLRLDGKYPDDAAAARERLLAAKPDVMVVAAYGLILPQWVLDLPARGCLNIHASLLPRWRGAAPIHRAIEAGDAETGITIMQMDAGLDTGDMLLEAREPIGEHDRTALLHDRLAAMGGRLIVDALARLDQMARVPQPAEGVTYAHKIEKAEAEVDWTQPAAVIERRIRAFDPFPGASGKLGGDTVKLWSARVEAGTGAPGTVLGTSPQGVHVACGEGSLVVTELQRPGGKRVTAAQFLQSAGDLAGQVFAPHGA
;
A
#
# COMPACT_ATOMS: atom_id res chain seq x y z
N MET A 1 -25.07 1.88 13.77
CA MET A 1 -24.37 0.78 14.46
C MET A 1 -23.25 1.33 15.33
N ASN A 2 -22.87 0.61 16.38
CA ASN A 2 -21.62 0.81 17.12
C ASN A 2 -20.48 0.16 16.34
N VAL A 3 -19.62 0.95 15.73
CA VAL A 3 -18.50 0.48 14.92
C VAL A 3 -17.20 0.74 15.67
N VAL A 4 -16.45 -0.30 16.04
CA VAL A 4 -15.05 -0.13 16.41
C VAL A 4 -14.22 -0.12 15.12
N PHE A 5 -13.31 0.82 15.01
CA PHE A 5 -12.45 0.93 13.83
C PHE A 5 -10.99 0.60 14.17
N ALA A 6 -10.31 -0.14 13.30
CA ALA A 6 -8.88 -0.42 13.42
C ALA A 6 -8.15 -0.11 12.12
N GLY A 7 -7.19 0.80 12.18
CA GLY A 7 -6.43 1.23 11.02
C GLY A 7 -5.27 2.13 11.39
N THR A 8 -4.38 2.41 10.42
CA THR A 8 -3.19 3.22 10.70
C THR A 8 -2.90 4.30 9.65
N PRO A 9 -2.71 4.00 8.34
CA PRO A 9 -2.31 4.98 7.33
C PRO A 9 -3.49 5.80 6.77
N GLU A 10 -3.18 6.67 5.82
CA GLU A 10 -4.16 7.52 5.12
C GLU A 10 -5.30 6.71 4.49
N PHE A 11 -5.00 5.55 3.93
CA PHE A 11 -6.01 4.64 3.38
C PHE A 11 -7.13 4.33 4.40
N ALA A 12 -6.71 4.04 5.63
CA ALA A 12 -7.64 3.73 6.73
C ALA A 12 -8.33 5.00 7.26
N GLN A 13 -7.64 6.15 7.26
CA GLN A 13 -8.23 7.42 7.65
C GLN A 13 -9.45 7.76 6.79
N VAL A 14 -9.36 7.62 5.46
CA VAL A 14 -10.46 7.89 4.54
C VAL A 14 -11.69 7.03 4.87
N ALA A 15 -11.49 5.76 5.22
CA ALA A 15 -12.57 4.87 5.62
C ALA A 15 -13.20 5.28 6.97
N LEU A 16 -12.39 5.69 7.96
CA LEU A 16 -12.89 6.22 9.24
C LEU A 16 -13.74 7.46 9.03
N GLU A 17 -13.26 8.41 8.23
CA GLU A 17 -14.01 9.63 7.89
C GLU A 17 -15.35 9.32 7.20
N ALA A 18 -15.35 8.35 6.28
CA ALA A 18 -16.59 7.93 5.61
C ALA A 18 -17.61 7.32 6.59
N LEU A 19 -17.18 6.52 7.56
CA LEU A 19 -18.03 5.94 8.59
C LEU A 19 -18.65 7.02 9.50
N VAL A 20 -17.84 7.99 9.92
CA VAL A 20 -18.30 9.12 10.74
C VAL A 20 -19.28 9.98 9.96
N ALA A 21 -18.96 10.31 8.71
CA ALA A 21 -19.85 11.10 7.83
C ALA A 21 -21.19 10.41 7.55
N ALA A 22 -21.19 9.07 7.49
CA ALA A 22 -22.42 8.28 7.35
C ALA A 22 -23.26 8.17 8.65
N GLY A 23 -22.82 8.80 9.74
CA GLY A 23 -23.56 8.84 11.00
C GLY A 23 -23.40 7.56 11.87
N HIS A 24 -22.42 6.73 11.60
CA HIS A 24 -22.10 5.61 12.47
C HIS A 24 -21.48 6.12 13.77
N ARG A 25 -21.87 5.49 14.89
CA ARG A 25 -21.23 5.75 16.17
C ARG A 25 -19.90 4.97 16.22
N VAL A 26 -18.78 5.69 16.34
CA VAL A 26 -17.45 5.09 16.50
C VAL A 26 -16.94 5.38 17.91
N PRO A 27 -17.19 4.50 18.88
CA PRO A 27 -16.81 4.75 20.28
C PRO A 27 -15.31 4.58 20.52
N LEU A 28 -14.62 3.79 19.70
CA LEU A 28 -13.21 3.44 19.87
C LEU A 28 -12.52 3.23 18.55
N VAL A 29 -11.32 3.77 18.44
CA VAL A 29 -10.39 3.53 17.32
C VAL A 29 -9.13 2.84 17.85
N LEU A 30 -8.72 1.77 17.18
CA LEU A 30 -7.46 1.09 17.38
C LEU A 30 -6.48 1.52 16.26
N THR A 31 -5.29 1.95 16.64
CA THR A 31 -4.22 2.29 15.68
C THR A 31 -2.86 1.91 16.24
N GLN A 32 -1.84 1.79 15.39
CA GLN A 32 -0.49 1.49 15.87
C GLN A 32 0.06 2.65 16.71
N PRO A 33 1.01 2.36 17.63
CA PRO A 33 1.72 3.38 18.39
C PRO A 33 2.37 4.44 17.49
N ASP A 34 2.49 5.67 18.00
CA ASP A 34 3.17 6.75 17.32
C ASP A 34 4.59 6.34 16.95
N ARG A 35 5.04 6.70 15.76
CA ARG A 35 6.38 6.35 15.26
C ARG A 35 7.21 7.59 15.02
N PRO A 36 8.52 7.50 15.26
CA PRO A 36 9.45 8.56 14.87
C PRO A 36 9.44 8.74 13.35
N SER A 37 9.27 9.96 12.87
CA SER A 37 9.33 10.27 11.44
C SER A 37 9.93 11.66 11.19
N GLY A 38 10.36 11.89 9.93
CA GLY A 38 10.91 13.18 9.50
C GLY A 38 12.30 13.49 10.06
N ARG A 39 12.78 14.71 9.74
CA ARG A 39 14.05 15.24 10.28
C ARG A 39 13.89 15.48 11.78
N GLY A 40 14.77 14.87 12.59
CA GLY A 40 14.74 14.98 14.05
C GLY A 40 13.96 13.89 14.77
N MET A 41 13.44 12.88 14.05
CA MET A 41 12.82 11.67 14.63
C MET A 41 11.77 11.94 15.71
N LYS A 42 10.98 12.99 15.55
CA LYS A 42 9.86 13.29 16.46
C LYS A 42 8.75 12.26 16.28
N LEU A 43 8.09 11.92 17.38
CA LEU A 43 6.92 11.06 17.35
C LEU A 43 5.77 11.78 16.65
N HIS A 44 5.21 11.14 15.63
CA HIS A 44 4.05 11.64 14.91
C HIS A 44 2.88 10.66 15.08
N PRO A 45 1.67 11.19 15.32
CA PRO A 45 0.47 10.38 15.35
C PRO A 45 0.23 9.76 13.96
N SER A 46 -0.41 8.58 13.94
CA SER A 46 -0.91 8.03 12.69
C SER A 46 -2.01 8.92 12.11
N PRO A 47 -2.22 8.91 10.77
CA PRO A 47 -3.35 9.59 10.14
C PRO A 47 -4.70 9.24 10.79
N VAL A 48 -4.93 7.96 11.11
CA VAL A 48 -6.13 7.48 11.81
C VAL A 48 -6.24 8.07 13.21
N LYS A 49 -5.14 8.16 13.98
CA LYS A 49 -5.15 8.80 15.30
C LYS A 49 -5.52 10.27 15.20
N ALA A 50 -4.92 10.99 14.26
CA ALA A 50 -5.20 12.41 14.05
C ALA A 50 -6.68 12.64 13.73
N ALA A 51 -7.26 11.87 12.83
CA ALA A 51 -8.67 11.93 12.49
C ALA A 51 -9.58 11.59 13.69
N ALA A 52 -9.29 10.50 14.41
CA ALA A 52 -10.06 10.09 15.57
C ALA A 52 -10.12 11.19 16.64
N LEU A 53 -8.96 11.81 16.96
CA LEU A 53 -8.88 12.91 17.93
C LEU A 53 -9.66 14.14 17.45
N ALA A 54 -9.63 14.47 16.14
CA ALA A 54 -10.40 15.57 15.58
C ALA A 54 -11.92 15.38 15.73
N HIS A 55 -12.39 14.13 15.72
CA HIS A 55 -13.79 13.77 15.96
C HIS A 55 -14.11 13.48 17.44
N GLY A 56 -13.17 13.65 18.36
CA GLY A 56 -13.38 13.36 19.79
C GLY A 56 -13.56 11.86 20.10
N ILE A 57 -13.05 10.99 19.23
CA ILE A 57 -13.14 9.54 19.38
C ILE A 57 -12.00 9.02 20.27
N GLU A 58 -12.32 8.10 21.17
CA GLU A 58 -11.32 7.44 22.01
C GLU A 58 -10.33 6.64 21.16
N VAL A 59 -9.03 6.72 21.48
CA VAL A 59 -7.95 6.04 20.75
C VAL A 59 -7.22 5.06 21.66
N ALA A 60 -7.03 3.83 21.20
CA ALA A 60 -6.16 2.85 21.82
C ALA A 60 -5.01 2.47 20.88
N GLN A 61 -3.79 2.39 21.42
CA GLN A 61 -2.57 2.11 20.64
C GLN A 61 -1.81 0.91 21.20
N PRO A 62 -2.42 -0.30 21.23
CA PRO A 62 -1.74 -1.48 21.72
C PRO A 62 -0.62 -1.88 20.76
N ARG A 63 0.52 -2.33 21.29
CA ARG A 63 1.62 -2.92 20.51
C ARG A 63 1.29 -4.32 20.02
N SER A 64 0.34 -4.99 20.66
CA SER A 64 -0.17 -6.31 20.30
C SER A 64 -1.56 -6.50 20.90
N LEU A 65 -2.36 -7.37 20.27
CA LEU A 65 -3.66 -7.83 20.82
C LEU A 65 -3.57 -9.28 21.36
N ARG A 66 -2.41 -9.90 21.30
CA ARG A 66 -2.20 -11.26 21.82
C ARG A 66 -2.01 -11.24 23.32
N LEU A 67 -2.93 -11.86 24.08
CA LEU A 67 -2.89 -11.96 25.51
C LEU A 67 -1.73 -12.82 26.03
N ASP A 68 -1.27 -13.76 25.19
CA ASP A 68 -0.14 -14.65 25.40
C ASP A 68 1.15 -14.18 24.71
N GLY A 69 1.16 -12.95 24.20
CA GLY A 69 2.26 -12.41 23.40
C GLY A 69 3.30 -11.63 24.23
N LYS A 70 4.14 -10.88 23.53
CA LYS A 70 5.21 -10.07 24.13
C LYS A 70 4.69 -8.89 24.98
N TYR A 71 3.46 -8.43 24.73
CA TYR A 71 2.87 -7.23 25.36
C TYR A 71 1.49 -7.58 25.93
N PRO A 72 1.40 -8.47 26.96
CA PRO A 72 0.12 -8.94 27.49
C PRO A 72 -0.69 -7.82 28.14
N ASP A 73 -0.05 -6.86 28.80
CA ASP A 73 -0.74 -5.76 29.46
C ASP A 73 -1.40 -4.81 28.45
N ASP A 74 -0.75 -4.55 27.31
CA ASP A 74 -1.35 -3.77 26.22
C ASP A 74 -2.60 -4.48 25.66
N ALA A 75 -2.50 -5.80 25.49
CA ALA A 75 -3.60 -6.61 24.99
C ALA A 75 -4.77 -6.66 25.99
N ALA A 76 -4.48 -6.78 27.28
CA ALA A 76 -5.50 -6.78 28.34
C ALA A 76 -6.22 -5.41 28.41
N ALA A 77 -5.47 -4.31 28.40
CA ALA A 77 -6.05 -2.96 28.39
C ALA A 77 -6.90 -2.70 27.13
N ALA A 78 -6.44 -3.16 25.96
CA ALA A 78 -7.22 -3.06 24.73
C ALA A 78 -8.51 -3.90 24.81
N ARG A 79 -8.45 -5.09 25.41
CA ARG A 79 -9.62 -5.95 25.62
C ARG A 79 -10.68 -5.29 26.49
N GLU A 80 -10.30 -4.66 27.58
CA GLU A 80 -11.23 -3.94 28.46
C GLU A 80 -11.95 -2.82 27.70
N ARG A 81 -11.22 -2.02 26.92
CA ARG A 81 -11.79 -0.93 26.09
C ARG A 81 -12.72 -1.47 25.01
N LEU A 82 -12.34 -2.55 24.33
CA LEU A 82 -13.17 -3.20 23.31
C LEU A 82 -14.46 -3.73 23.91
N LEU A 83 -14.42 -4.37 25.08
CA LEU A 83 -15.61 -4.83 25.80
C LEU A 83 -16.51 -3.67 26.23
N ALA A 84 -15.93 -2.59 26.71
CA ALA A 84 -16.68 -1.38 27.10
C ALA A 84 -17.33 -0.68 25.88
N ALA A 85 -16.69 -0.71 24.72
CA ALA A 85 -17.21 -0.13 23.47
C ALA A 85 -18.44 -0.88 22.92
N LYS A 86 -18.63 -2.16 23.28
CA LYS A 86 -19.76 -3.01 22.84
C LYS A 86 -20.01 -2.91 21.33
N PRO A 87 -19.04 -3.29 20.49
CA PRO A 87 -19.17 -3.13 19.05
C PRO A 87 -20.25 -4.07 18.48
N ASP A 88 -21.10 -3.55 17.58
CA ASP A 88 -21.90 -4.37 16.69
C ASP A 88 -21.02 -5.05 15.63
N VAL A 89 -20.05 -4.32 15.13
CA VAL A 89 -19.09 -4.74 14.10
C VAL A 89 -17.76 -4.03 14.32
N MET A 90 -16.67 -4.67 13.92
CA MET A 90 -15.35 -4.02 13.83
C MET A 90 -14.97 -3.87 12.36
N VAL A 91 -14.58 -2.67 11.97
CA VAL A 91 -14.07 -2.39 10.62
C VAL A 91 -12.56 -2.23 10.67
N VAL A 92 -11.87 -2.93 9.81
CA VAL A 92 -10.40 -2.98 9.76
C VAL A 92 -9.92 -2.50 8.38
N ALA A 93 -8.94 -1.62 8.38
CA ALA A 93 -8.29 -1.18 7.16
C ALA A 93 -6.80 -0.92 7.42
N ALA A 94 -5.90 -1.68 6.80
CA ALA A 94 -4.45 -1.51 6.93
C ALA A 94 -3.99 -1.27 8.39
N TYR A 95 -4.47 -2.06 9.33
CA TYR A 95 -4.17 -1.90 10.76
C TYR A 95 -2.73 -2.32 11.10
N GLY A 96 -2.27 -3.41 10.50
CA GLY A 96 -0.90 -3.90 10.63
C GLY A 96 -0.61 -4.68 11.91
N LEU A 97 -1.64 -5.11 12.65
CA LEU A 97 -1.55 -6.10 13.72
C LEU A 97 -2.44 -7.29 13.41
N ILE A 98 -2.00 -8.47 13.84
CA ILE A 98 -2.81 -9.69 13.78
C ILE A 98 -3.93 -9.59 14.80
N LEU A 99 -5.17 -9.87 14.38
CA LEU A 99 -6.32 -9.98 15.26
C LEU A 99 -6.43 -11.42 15.77
N PRO A 100 -6.22 -11.68 17.08
CA PRO A 100 -6.42 -13.01 17.64
C PRO A 100 -7.92 -13.36 17.68
N GLN A 101 -8.23 -14.64 17.81
CA GLN A 101 -9.59 -15.16 17.75
C GLN A 101 -10.57 -14.41 18.68
N TRP A 102 -10.15 -14.08 19.90
CA TRP A 102 -11.00 -13.35 20.82
C TRP A 102 -11.45 -11.96 20.34
N VAL A 103 -10.65 -11.30 19.45
CA VAL A 103 -11.05 -10.05 18.81
C VAL A 103 -12.05 -10.31 17.69
N LEU A 104 -11.79 -11.35 16.88
CA LEU A 104 -12.66 -11.72 15.76
C LEU A 104 -14.07 -12.09 16.22
N ASP A 105 -14.18 -12.73 17.39
CA ASP A 105 -15.43 -13.22 17.97
C ASP A 105 -16.16 -12.17 18.82
N LEU A 106 -15.50 -11.04 19.15
CA LEU A 106 -16.05 -10.08 20.10
C LEU A 106 -17.25 -9.28 19.54
N PRO A 107 -17.18 -8.71 18.30
CA PRO A 107 -18.33 -8.02 17.76
C PRO A 107 -19.42 -8.98 17.30
N ALA A 108 -20.70 -8.67 17.58
CA ALA A 108 -21.81 -9.54 17.22
C ALA A 108 -21.89 -9.91 15.73
N ARG A 109 -21.43 -9.00 14.85
CA ARG A 109 -21.35 -9.18 13.39
C ARG A 109 -19.92 -9.49 12.90
N GLY A 110 -18.97 -9.74 13.82
CA GLY A 110 -17.57 -10.01 13.52
C GLY A 110 -16.80 -8.81 13.04
N CYS A 111 -15.67 -9.09 12.38
CA CYS A 111 -14.75 -8.09 11.87
C CYS A 111 -14.80 -8.06 10.33
N LEU A 112 -14.90 -6.87 9.74
CA LEU A 112 -14.87 -6.65 8.30
C LEU A 112 -13.57 -5.97 7.91
N ASN A 113 -12.90 -6.46 6.87
CA ASN A 113 -11.69 -5.83 6.33
C ASN A 113 -11.98 -5.14 4.99
N ILE A 114 -11.43 -3.95 4.83
CA ILE A 114 -11.38 -3.24 3.54
C ILE A 114 -10.06 -3.64 2.88
N HIS A 115 -10.11 -4.61 1.97
CA HIS A 115 -8.93 -5.13 1.29
C HIS A 115 -8.77 -4.52 -0.10
N ALA A 116 -7.57 -3.99 -0.39
CA ALA A 116 -7.31 -3.25 -1.62
C ALA A 116 -6.91 -4.16 -2.80
N SER A 117 -7.69 -5.21 -3.04
CA SER A 117 -7.61 -6.06 -4.23
C SER A 117 -8.95 -6.74 -4.53
N LEU A 118 -9.03 -7.39 -5.67
CA LEU A 118 -10.09 -8.33 -6.04
C LEU A 118 -9.69 -9.72 -5.54
N LEU A 119 -10.15 -10.09 -4.34
CA LEU A 119 -9.83 -11.39 -3.76
C LEU A 119 -10.41 -12.54 -4.61
N PRO A 120 -9.72 -13.67 -4.69
CA PRO A 120 -8.59 -14.14 -3.87
C PRO A 120 -7.21 -13.68 -4.35
N ARG A 121 -7.14 -12.80 -5.37
CA ARG A 121 -5.86 -12.27 -5.85
C ARG A 121 -5.31 -11.23 -4.87
N TRP A 122 -4.00 -11.30 -4.61
CA TRP A 122 -3.26 -10.36 -3.79
C TRP A 122 -3.67 -10.31 -2.31
N ARG A 123 -3.86 -11.48 -1.66
CA ARG A 123 -3.91 -11.56 -0.20
C ARG A 123 -2.62 -11.01 0.41
N GLY A 124 -2.70 -10.24 1.50
CA GLY A 124 -1.53 -9.75 2.23
C GLY A 124 -1.34 -8.24 2.22
N ALA A 125 -0.08 -7.79 2.42
CA ALA A 125 0.22 -6.45 2.91
C ALA A 125 0.31 -5.35 1.83
N ALA A 126 0.61 -5.69 0.56
CA ALA A 126 0.91 -4.71 -0.48
C ALA A 126 0.17 -4.94 -1.81
N PRO A 127 -1.17 -5.17 -1.80
CA PRO A 127 -1.91 -5.54 -2.99
C PRO A 127 -1.82 -4.51 -4.12
N ILE A 128 -1.86 -3.21 -3.81
CA ILE A 128 -1.81 -2.13 -4.81
C ILE A 128 -0.48 -2.15 -5.57
N HIS A 129 0.64 -2.25 -4.86
CA HIS A 129 1.97 -2.31 -5.46
C HIS A 129 2.09 -3.54 -6.38
N ARG A 130 1.67 -4.71 -5.89
CA ARG A 130 1.82 -5.98 -6.62
C ARG A 130 0.93 -6.04 -7.86
N ALA A 131 -0.26 -5.45 -7.82
CA ALA A 131 -1.12 -5.36 -8.99
C ALA A 131 -0.48 -4.54 -10.13
N ILE A 132 0.09 -3.37 -9.82
CA ILE A 132 0.81 -2.55 -10.81
C ILE A 132 2.06 -3.27 -11.31
N GLU A 133 2.88 -3.82 -10.41
CA GLU A 133 4.12 -4.53 -10.73
C GLU A 133 3.87 -5.72 -11.66
N ALA A 134 2.81 -6.49 -11.42
CA ALA A 134 2.41 -7.62 -12.24
C ALA A 134 1.86 -7.21 -13.60
N GLY A 135 1.39 -5.96 -13.75
CA GLY A 135 0.76 -5.47 -14.96
C GLY A 135 -0.71 -5.89 -15.08
N ASP A 136 -1.39 -6.01 -13.95
CA ASP A 136 -2.83 -6.27 -13.94
C ASP A 136 -3.58 -5.13 -14.64
N ALA A 137 -4.59 -5.45 -15.43
CA ALA A 137 -5.42 -4.46 -16.11
C ALA A 137 -6.41 -3.78 -15.17
N GLU A 138 -6.77 -4.43 -14.08
CA GLU A 138 -7.70 -3.94 -13.07
C GLU A 138 -7.31 -4.44 -11.67
N THR A 139 -7.76 -3.72 -10.67
CA THR A 139 -7.76 -4.09 -9.26
C THR A 139 -9.10 -3.69 -8.65
N GLY A 140 -9.18 -3.50 -7.35
CA GLY A 140 -10.41 -3.05 -6.71
C GLY A 140 -10.34 -3.09 -5.19
N ILE A 141 -11.53 -3.04 -4.62
CA ILE A 141 -11.74 -3.22 -3.17
C ILE A 141 -12.63 -4.43 -2.97
N THR A 142 -12.26 -5.28 -2.05
CA THR A 142 -13.12 -6.32 -1.49
C THR A 142 -13.40 -6.02 -0.02
N ILE A 143 -14.68 -5.90 0.35
CA ILE A 143 -15.10 -5.97 1.74
C ILE A 143 -15.28 -7.44 2.08
N MET A 144 -14.53 -7.91 3.06
CA MET A 144 -14.54 -9.32 3.45
C MET A 144 -14.79 -9.49 4.94
N GLN A 145 -15.45 -10.58 5.31
CA GLN A 145 -15.53 -11.07 6.68
C GLN A 145 -14.17 -11.63 7.08
N MET A 146 -13.59 -11.15 8.18
CA MET A 146 -12.29 -11.67 8.63
C MET A 146 -12.45 -13.01 9.34
N ASP A 147 -11.47 -13.87 9.13
CA ASP A 147 -11.22 -15.11 9.84
C ASP A 147 -9.78 -15.13 10.40
N ALA A 148 -9.34 -16.25 10.93
CA ALA A 148 -7.99 -16.41 11.48
C ALA A 148 -6.89 -16.49 10.42
N GLY A 149 -7.23 -16.63 9.13
CA GLY A 149 -6.28 -16.71 8.02
C GLY A 149 -5.87 -15.33 7.51
N LEU A 150 -4.86 -15.32 6.64
CA LEU A 150 -4.41 -14.09 5.99
C LEU A 150 -5.32 -13.79 4.80
N ASP A 151 -6.27 -12.89 4.99
CA ASP A 151 -7.24 -12.44 3.97
C ASP A 151 -7.97 -13.61 3.28
N THR A 152 -8.34 -14.63 4.04
CA THR A 152 -8.98 -15.87 3.56
C THR A 152 -10.50 -15.89 3.72
N GLY A 153 -11.05 -14.97 4.48
CA GLY A 153 -12.46 -14.97 4.83
C GLY A 153 -13.40 -14.64 3.66
N ASP A 154 -14.68 -14.85 3.89
CA ASP A 154 -15.72 -14.72 2.87
C ASP A 154 -15.84 -13.28 2.34
N MET A 155 -16.02 -13.14 1.05
CA MET A 155 -16.28 -11.86 0.38
C MET A 155 -17.74 -11.45 0.57
N LEU A 156 -17.96 -10.17 0.87
CA LEU A 156 -19.28 -9.57 1.04
C LEU A 156 -19.64 -8.63 -0.11
N LEU A 157 -18.70 -7.79 -0.51
CA LEU A 157 -18.93 -6.78 -1.54
C LEU A 157 -17.62 -6.48 -2.27
N GLU A 158 -17.70 -6.30 -3.57
CA GLU A 158 -16.54 -6.01 -4.42
C GLU A 158 -16.82 -4.81 -5.32
N ALA A 159 -15.82 -3.98 -5.56
CA ALA A 159 -15.85 -2.94 -6.58
C ALA A 159 -14.53 -2.94 -7.35
N ARG A 160 -14.61 -2.76 -8.67
CA ARG A 160 -13.49 -2.83 -9.61
C ARG A 160 -12.99 -1.45 -9.97
N GLU A 161 -11.69 -1.35 -10.17
CA GLU A 161 -10.97 -0.13 -10.56
C GLU A 161 -9.96 -0.49 -11.66
N PRO A 162 -10.04 0.12 -12.85
CA PRO A 162 -9.04 -0.09 -13.89
C PRO A 162 -7.69 0.49 -13.48
N ILE A 163 -6.61 -0.20 -13.86
CA ILE A 163 -5.24 0.29 -13.71
C ILE A 163 -4.82 0.92 -15.02
N GLY A 164 -4.68 2.24 -15.03
CA GLY A 164 -4.23 2.99 -16.20
C GLY A 164 -2.73 2.81 -16.48
N GLU A 165 -2.35 3.03 -17.73
CA GLU A 165 -0.97 2.92 -18.22
C GLU A 165 0.03 3.79 -17.43
N HIS A 166 -0.43 4.93 -16.92
CA HIS A 166 0.40 5.86 -16.14
C HIS A 166 0.13 5.86 -14.64
N ASP A 167 -0.70 4.92 -14.18
CA ASP A 167 -0.99 4.83 -12.76
C ASP A 167 0.24 4.43 -11.96
N ARG A 168 0.49 5.22 -10.90
CA ARG A 168 1.47 4.94 -9.86
C ARG A 168 0.75 4.52 -8.60
N THR A 169 1.44 3.85 -7.71
CA THR A 169 0.83 3.38 -6.45
C THR A 169 0.13 4.49 -5.68
N ALA A 170 0.70 5.70 -5.60
CA ALA A 170 0.07 6.81 -4.89
C ALA A 170 -1.31 7.19 -5.47
N LEU A 171 -1.42 7.31 -6.80
CA LEU A 171 -2.69 7.69 -7.46
C LEU A 171 -3.75 6.60 -7.32
N LEU A 172 -3.36 5.36 -7.52
CA LEU A 172 -4.27 4.21 -7.40
C LEU A 172 -4.72 4.02 -5.94
N HIS A 173 -3.82 4.22 -4.98
CA HIS A 173 -4.10 4.21 -3.55
C HIS A 173 -5.21 5.20 -3.19
N ASP A 174 -5.14 6.44 -3.67
CA ASP A 174 -6.14 7.46 -3.32
C ASP A 174 -7.52 7.12 -3.89
N ARG A 175 -7.58 6.60 -5.13
CA ARG A 175 -8.84 6.14 -5.73
C ARG A 175 -9.43 4.95 -4.97
N LEU A 176 -8.60 3.98 -4.62
CA LEU A 176 -9.02 2.81 -3.86
C LEU A 176 -9.41 3.16 -2.41
N ALA A 177 -8.74 4.11 -1.77
CA ALA A 177 -9.12 4.60 -0.44
C ALA A 177 -10.53 5.21 -0.45
N ALA A 178 -10.79 6.10 -1.42
CA ALA A 178 -12.12 6.70 -1.59
C ALA A 178 -13.20 5.65 -1.92
N MET A 179 -12.88 4.66 -2.75
CA MET A 179 -13.75 3.53 -3.07
C MET A 179 -14.04 2.67 -1.84
N GLY A 180 -13.01 2.33 -1.07
CA GLY A 180 -13.12 1.53 0.15
C GLY A 180 -13.99 2.19 1.22
N GLY A 181 -13.85 3.52 1.38
CA GLY A 181 -14.71 4.31 2.27
C GLY A 181 -16.18 4.27 1.89
N ARG A 182 -16.51 4.39 0.59
CA ARG A 182 -17.90 4.26 0.11
C ARG A 182 -18.41 2.83 0.27
N LEU A 183 -17.59 1.86 -0.11
CA LEU A 183 -17.99 0.46 -0.15
C LEU A 183 -18.26 -0.11 1.25
N ILE A 184 -17.50 0.30 2.26
CA ILE A 184 -17.73 -0.15 3.64
C ILE A 184 -19.03 0.44 4.22
N VAL A 185 -19.36 1.69 3.89
CA VAL A 185 -20.64 2.31 4.29
C VAL A 185 -21.81 1.55 3.66
N ASP A 186 -21.72 1.25 2.36
CA ASP A 186 -22.71 0.43 1.64
C ASP A 186 -22.84 -0.97 2.24
N ALA A 187 -21.73 -1.62 2.57
CA ALA A 187 -21.73 -2.93 3.18
C ALA A 187 -22.44 -2.92 4.55
N LEU A 188 -22.12 -1.95 5.40
CA LEU A 188 -22.76 -1.82 6.72
C LEU A 188 -24.27 -1.54 6.63
N ALA A 189 -24.71 -0.77 5.65
CA ALA A 189 -26.12 -0.48 5.44
C ALA A 189 -26.95 -1.74 5.08
N ARG A 190 -26.32 -2.74 4.48
CA ARG A 190 -26.95 -3.98 3.99
C ARG A 190 -26.44 -5.25 4.64
N LEU A 191 -25.63 -5.15 5.71
CA LEU A 191 -24.84 -6.25 6.26
C LEU A 191 -25.68 -7.49 6.58
N ASP A 192 -26.87 -7.30 7.16
CA ASP A 192 -27.76 -8.40 7.54
C ASP A 192 -28.47 -9.08 6.33
N GLN A 193 -28.37 -8.50 5.14
CA GLN A 193 -29.00 -8.98 3.90
C GLN A 193 -27.97 -9.55 2.90
N MET A 194 -26.68 -9.37 3.19
CA MET A 194 -25.61 -9.76 2.27
C MET A 194 -25.27 -11.23 2.40
N ALA A 195 -25.15 -11.92 1.28
CA ALA A 195 -24.59 -13.26 1.24
C ALA A 195 -23.07 -13.20 1.51
N ARG A 196 -22.58 -14.15 2.28
CA ARG A 196 -21.15 -14.41 2.43
C ARG A 196 -20.72 -15.37 1.33
N VAL A 197 -19.80 -14.94 0.48
CA VAL A 197 -19.33 -15.72 -0.66
C VAL A 197 -17.92 -16.22 -0.36
N PRO A 198 -17.71 -17.53 -0.19
CA PRO A 198 -16.38 -18.09 0.00
C PRO A 198 -15.47 -17.73 -1.17
N GLN A 199 -14.22 -17.42 -0.87
CA GLN A 199 -13.24 -17.14 -1.91
C GLN A 199 -12.98 -18.41 -2.75
N PRO A 200 -12.88 -18.32 -4.09
CA PRO A 200 -12.51 -19.46 -4.92
C PRO A 200 -11.11 -19.96 -4.58
N ALA A 201 -10.88 -21.25 -4.70
CA ALA A 201 -9.56 -21.86 -4.51
C ALA A 201 -8.59 -21.48 -5.64
N GLU A 202 -9.11 -21.23 -6.84
CA GLU A 202 -8.32 -20.79 -7.99
C GLU A 202 -8.06 -19.30 -7.96
N GLY A 203 -6.92 -18.87 -8.52
CA GLY A 203 -6.55 -17.46 -8.62
C GLY A 203 -5.96 -16.86 -7.35
N VAL A 204 -5.72 -17.65 -6.30
CA VAL A 204 -5.07 -17.20 -5.06
C VAL A 204 -3.65 -16.77 -5.36
N THR A 205 -3.33 -15.51 -5.02
CA THR A 205 -1.96 -14.98 -5.04
C THR A 205 -1.71 -14.15 -3.79
N TYR A 206 -0.43 -13.91 -3.50
CA TYR A 206 -0.02 -13.21 -2.28
C TYR A 206 0.77 -11.93 -2.60
N ALA A 207 0.42 -10.86 -1.91
CA ALA A 207 1.05 -9.55 -1.97
C ALA A 207 1.93 -9.34 -0.73
N HIS A 208 3.14 -9.88 -0.79
CA HIS A 208 4.12 -9.67 0.29
C HIS A 208 4.45 -8.20 0.43
N LYS A 209 4.74 -7.81 1.67
CA LYS A 209 5.19 -6.45 1.99
C LYS A 209 6.38 -6.06 1.10
N ILE A 210 6.37 -4.81 0.65
CA ILE A 210 7.48 -4.26 -0.15
C ILE A 210 8.66 -4.00 0.77
N GLU A 211 9.80 -4.57 0.44
CA GLU A 211 11.06 -4.38 1.15
C GLU A 211 11.93 -3.33 0.44
N LYS A 212 12.74 -2.59 1.21
CA LYS A 212 13.63 -1.56 0.64
C LYS A 212 14.64 -2.12 -0.36
N ALA A 213 15.07 -3.36 -0.16
CA ALA A 213 15.99 -4.04 -1.06
C ALA A 213 15.42 -4.24 -2.47
N GLU A 214 14.09 -4.32 -2.60
CA GLU A 214 13.42 -4.45 -3.90
C GLU A 214 13.53 -3.18 -4.76
N ALA A 215 13.98 -2.06 -4.21
CA ALA A 215 14.15 -0.81 -4.94
C ALA A 215 15.17 -0.90 -6.09
N GLU A 216 16.17 -1.77 -5.95
CA GLU A 216 17.23 -1.90 -6.95
C GLU A 216 16.70 -2.52 -8.24
N VAL A 217 16.95 -1.83 -9.36
CA VAL A 217 16.49 -2.26 -10.68
C VAL A 217 17.40 -3.35 -11.22
N ASP A 218 16.81 -4.48 -11.61
CA ASP A 218 17.48 -5.50 -12.40
C ASP A 218 17.33 -5.17 -13.90
N TRP A 219 18.35 -4.59 -14.49
CA TRP A 219 18.37 -4.18 -15.90
C TRP A 219 18.32 -5.35 -16.88
N THR A 220 18.53 -6.61 -16.42
CA THR A 220 18.41 -7.81 -17.27
C THR A 220 16.95 -8.17 -17.56
N GLN A 221 16.01 -7.57 -16.84
CA GLN A 221 14.58 -7.74 -17.07
C GLN A 221 14.12 -7.00 -18.32
N PRO A 222 12.98 -7.38 -18.93
CA PRO A 222 12.36 -6.61 -20.00
C PRO A 222 12.00 -5.19 -19.57
N ALA A 223 12.13 -4.22 -20.48
CA ALA A 223 11.83 -2.81 -20.21
C ALA A 223 10.42 -2.60 -19.65
N ALA A 224 9.42 -3.33 -20.16
CA ALA A 224 8.05 -3.26 -19.66
C ALA A 224 7.90 -3.72 -18.18
N VAL A 225 8.70 -4.68 -17.74
CA VAL A 225 8.72 -5.15 -16.34
C VAL A 225 9.32 -4.06 -15.44
N ILE A 226 10.44 -3.49 -15.87
CA ILE A 226 11.12 -2.42 -15.11
C ILE A 226 10.25 -1.16 -15.03
N GLU A 227 9.57 -0.79 -16.12
CA GLU A 227 8.66 0.36 -16.15
C GLU A 227 7.52 0.21 -15.13
N ARG A 228 6.84 -0.95 -15.12
CA ARG A 228 5.80 -1.24 -14.13
C ARG A 228 6.32 -1.17 -12.70
N ARG A 229 7.54 -1.65 -12.48
CA ARG A 229 8.19 -1.62 -11.17
C ARG A 229 8.51 -0.20 -10.72
N ILE A 230 8.94 0.68 -11.63
CA ILE A 230 9.13 2.11 -11.36
C ILE A 230 7.81 2.75 -10.88
N ARG A 231 6.69 2.47 -11.57
CA ARG A 231 5.35 2.97 -11.17
C ARG A 231 4.87 2.36 -9.87
N ALA A 232 5.02 1.07 -9.69
CA ALA A 232 4.61 0.35 -8.49
C ALA A 232 5.33 0.85 -7.24
N PHE A 233 6.58 1.26 -7.36
CA PHE A 233 7.42 1.68 -6.24
C PHE A 233 7.43 3.21 -6.00
N ASP A 234 6.59 3.96 -6.69
CA ASP A 234 6.38 5.39 -6.43
C ASP A 234 5.19 5.61 -5.48
N PRO A 235 5.37 6.15 -4.25
CA PRO A 235 6.57 6.83 -3.73
C PRO A 235 7.55 5.95 -2.94
N PHE A 236 7.21 4.72 -2.62
CA PHE A 236 8.04 3.85 -1.77
C PHE A 236 8.18 2.45 -2.37
N PRO A 237 9.40 1.88 -2.37
CA PRO A 237 10.68 2.41 -1.85
C PRO A 237 11.36 3.40 -2.82
N GLY A 238 10.83 3.58 -4.03
CA GLY A 238 11.41 4.31 -5.15
C GLY A 238 12.46 3.47 -5.87
N ALA A 239 12.15 3.04 -7.12
CA ALA A 239 13.07 2.29 -7.95
C ALA A 239 14.41 3.02 -8.08
N SER A 240 15.53 2.31 -8.07
CA SER A 240 16.85 2.92 -8.06
C SER A 240 17.89 2.06 -8.77
N GLY A 241 18.96 2.68 -9.23
CA GLY A 241 20.13 2.01 -9.78
C GLY A 241 21.40 2.78 -9.43
N LYS A 242 22.54 2.11 -9.44
CA LYS A 242 23.85 2.74 -9.20
C LYS A 242 24.46 3.18 -10.54
N LEU A 243 24.72 4.47 -10.69
CA LEU A 243 25.37 5.07 -11.88
C LEU A 243 26.54 5.95 -11.42
N GLY A 244 27.73 5.67 -11.91
CA GLY A 244 28.93 6.42 -11.53
C GLY A 244 29.25 6.38 -10.03
N GLY A 245 28.81 5.34 -9.31
CA GLY A 245 28.98 5.18 -7.86
C GLY A 245 27.83 5.78 -7.02
N ASP A 246 26.97 6.61 -7.60
CA ASP A 246 25.81 7.20 -6.91
C ASP A 246 24.56 6.34 -7.08
N THR A 247 23.74 6.23 -6.02
CA THR A 247 22.41 5.62 -6.11
C THR A 247 21.42 6.66 -6.65
N VAL A 248 21.00 6.49 -7.90
CA VAL A 248 20.03 7.36 -8.57
C VAL A 248 18.65 6.71 -8.49
N LYS A 249 17.64 7.45 -8.00
CA LYS A 249 16.26 7.01 -8.07
C LYS A 249 15.62 7.33 -9.41
N LEU A 250 14.79 6.43 -9.87
CA LEU A 250 14.05 6.48 -11.12
C LEU A 250 12.56 6.60 -10.80
N TRP A 251 11.92 7.68 -11.24
CA TRP A 251 10.55 7.99 -10.84
C TRP A 251 9.54 7.90 -11.96
N SER A 252 10.02 8.05 -13.20
CA SER A 252 9.18 7.94 -14.38
C SER A 252 10.02 7.46 -15.56
N ALA A 253 9.45 6.58 -16.35
CA ALA A 253 10.07 6.06 -17.56
C ALA A 253 8.99 5.69 -18.58
N ARG A 254 9.38 5.55 -19.83
CA ARG A 254 8.57 4.96 -20.88
C ARG A 254 9.38 3.90 -21.63
N VAL A 255 8.68 2.88 -22.09
CA VAL A 255 9.29 1.82 -22.88
C VAL A 255 9.52 2.32 -24.30
N GLU A 256 10.70 2.05 -24.84
CA GLU A 256 11.04 2.30 -26.25
C GLU A 256 11.80 1.12 -26.87
N ALA A 257 11.89 1.13 -28.17
CA ALA A 257 12.76 0.20 -28.88
C ALA A 257 14.23 0.59 -28.66
N GLY A 258 15.07 -0.40 -28.43
CA GLY A 258 16.50 -0.20 -28.26
C GLY A 258 17.20 -1.50 -27.95
N THR A 259 18.46 -1.61 -28.34
CA THR A 259 19.30 -2.81 -28.10
C THR A 259 20.65 -2.39 -27.54
N GLY A 260 21.15 -3.15 -26.60
CA GLY A 260 22.45 -2.91 -25.95
C GLY A 260 22.66 -3.86 -24.80
N ALA A 261 23.83 -3.82 -24.19
CA ALA A 261 24.05 -4.56 -22.95
C ALA A 261 23.16 -3.97 -21.83
N PRO A 262 22.45 -4.78 -21.05
CA PRO A 262 21.55 -4.30 -20.00
C PRO A 262 22.23 -3.31 -19.05
N GLY A 263 21.54 -2.20 -18.73
CA GLY A 263 22.06 -1.11 -17.90
C GLY A 263 22.90 -0.07 -18.64
N THR A 264 23.25 -0.28 -19.93
CA THR A 264 24.02 0.71 -20.69
C THR A 264 23.14 1.91 -21.06
N VAL A 265 23.61 3.10 -20.80
CA VAL A 265 23.01 4.35 -21.27
C VAL A 265 23.30 4.49 -22.77
N LEU A 266 22.27 4.27 -23.59
CA LEU A 266 22.35 4.32 -25.07
C LEU A 266 22.46 5.75 -25.58
N GLY A 267 21.98 6.73 -24.83
CA GLY A 267 22.03 8.14 -25.15
C GLY A 267 21.27 8.99 -24.16
N THR A 268 21.43 10.30 -24.27
CA THR A 268 20.78 11.28 -23.43
C THR A 268 20.16 12.40 -24.27
N SER A 269 19.01 12.89 -23.81
CA SER A 269 18.32 14.02 -24.41
C SER A 269 17.53 14.78 -23.33
N PRO A 270 17.05 15.99 -23.59
CA PRO A 270 16.17 16.70 -22.69
C PRO A 270 14.89 15.89 -22.34
N GLN A 271 14.50 14.94 -23.19
CA GLN A 271 13.31 14.09 -23.00
C GLN A 271 13.58 12.89 -22.10
N GLY A 272 14.84 12.49 -21.90
CA GLY A 272 15.15 11.36 -21.03
C GLY A 272 16.56 10.80 -21.15
N VAL A 273 16.89 9.92 -20.22
CA VAL A 273 18.07 9.06 -20.23
C VAL A 273 17.65 7.70 -20.79
N HIS A 274 18.20 7.33 -21.94
CA HIS A 274 17.85 6.12 -22.67
C HIS A 274 18.73 4.96 -22.22
N VAL A 275 18.16 3.91 -21.64
CA VAL A 275 18.89 2.80 -21.00
C VAL A 275 18.47 1.48 -21.61
N ALA A 276 19.43 0.65 -22.02
CA ALA A 276 19.18 -0.70 -22.50
C ALA A 276 18.69 -1.62 -21.37
N CYS A 277 17.74 -2.49 -21.69
CA CYS A 277 17.20 -3.51 -20.81
C CYS A 277 17.46 -4.92 -21.39
N GLY A 278 17.06 -5.96 -20.67
CA GLY A 278 17.17 -7.33 -21.18
C GLY A 278 16.40 -7.54 -22.48
N GLU A 279 15.25 -6.87 -22.61
CA GLU A 279 14.47 -6.75 -23.83
C GLU A 279 13.97 -5.32 -23.95
N GLY A 280 14.23 -4.68 -25.12
CA GLY A 280 13.87 -3.28 -25.33
C GLY A 280 14.74 -2.32 -24.52
N SER A 281 14.24 -1.12 -24.30
CA SER A 281 14.92 -0.06 -23.57
C SER A 281 13.94 0.84 -22.83
N LEU A 282 14.44 1.60 -21.88
CA LEU A 282 13.69 2.61 -21.15
C LEU A 282 14.21 4.00 -21.46
N VAL A 283 13.31 4.95 -21.61
CA VAL A 283 13.64 6.37 -21.52
C VAL A 283 13.17 6.87 -20.16
N VAL A 284 14.13 7.08 -19.26
CA VAL A 284 13.89 7.58 -17.90
C VAL A 284 13.72 9.08 -17.95
N THR A 285 12.56 9.58 -17.55
CA THR A 285 12.15 10.99 -17.71
C THR A 285 12.23 11.79 -16.42
N GLU A 286 12.16 11.13 -15.25
CA GLU A 286 12.31 11.75 -13.93
C GLU A 286 13.29 10.96 -13.07
N LEU A 287 14.28 11.66 -12.51
CA LEU A 287 15.36 11.08 -11.71
C LEU A 287 15.57 11.86 -10.41
N GLN A 288 16.33 11.26 -9.49
CA GLN A 288 16.70 11.92 -8.23
C GLN A 288 18.06 11.44 -7.76
N ARG A 289 18.99 12.37 -7.49
CA ARG A 289 20.28 12.08 -6.85
C ARG A 289 20.12 11.87 -5.35
N PRO A 290 21.08 11.21 -4.69
CA PRO A 290 21.11 11.09 -3.23
C PRO A 290 20.97 12.46 -2.56
N GLY A 291 20.03 12.59 -1.62
CA GLY A 291 19.78 13.85 -0.91
C GLY A 291 19.15 14.99 -1.72
N GLY A 292 18.97 14.80 -3.03
CA GLY A 292 18.39 15.79 -3.94
C GLY A 292 16.86 15.73 -3.98
N LYS A 293 16.29 16.51 -4.91
CA LYS A 293 14.86 16.50 -5.26
C LYS A 293 14.63 15.66 -6.52
N ARG A 294 13.39 15.17 -6.71
CA ARG A 294 12.91 14.63 -7.98
C ARG A 294 12.96 15.75 -9.03
N VAL A 295 13.57 15.50 -10.17
CA VAL A 295 13.75 16.44 -11.26
C VAL A 295 13.53 15.77 -12.61
N THR A 296 13.25 16.56 -13.65
CA THR A 296 13.19 16.05 -15.02
C THR A 296 14.56 15.61 -15.51
N ALA A 297 14.60 14.75 -16.53
CA ALA A 297 15.86 14.36 -17.16
C ALA A 297 16.68 15.55 -17.67
N ALA A 298 16.01 16.56 -18.25
CA ALA A 298 16.69 17.80 -18.68
C ALA A 298 17.43 18.49 -17.53
N GLN A 299 16.78 18.66 -16.39
CA GLN A 299 17.39 19.26 -15.19
C GLN A 299 18.50 18.37 -14.60
N PHE A 300 18.30 17.07 -14.62
CA PHE A 300 19.30 16.11 -14.13
C PHE A 300 20.58 16.19 -14.96
N LEU A 301 20.47 16.23 -16.30
CA LEU A 301 21.58 16.28 -17.24
C LEU A 301 22.37 17.60 -17.19
N GLN A 302 21.74 18.74 -16.82
CA GLN A 302 22.45 19.99 -16.59
C GLN A 302 23.60 19.86 -15.58
N SER A 303 23.43 19.00 -14.57
CA SER A 303 24.45 18.78 -13.55
C SER A 303 25.23 17.47 -13.72
N ALA A 304 24.70 16.50 -14.45
CA ALA A 304 25.34 15.21 -14.70
C ALA A 304 26.25 15.21 -15.93
N GLY A 305 25.99 16.10 -16.87
CA GLY A 305 26.63 16.07 -18.20
C GLY A 305 26.12 14.94 -19.08
N ASP A 306 26.88 14.60 -20.11
CA ASP A 306 26.55 13.46 -20.97
C ASP A 306 26.86 12.15 -20.26
N LEU A 307 25.86 11.27 -20.22
CA LEU A 307 25.92 9.95 -19.60
C LEU A 307 26.03 8.83 -20.65
N ALA A 308 26.04 9.13 -21.94
CA ALA A 308 26.08 8.13 -22.99
C ALA A 308 27.28 7.18 -22.81
N GLY A 309 27.02 5.87 -22.92
CA GLY A 309 28.04 4.84 -22.73
C GLY A 309 28.32 4.48 -21.27
N GLN A 310 27.83 5.24 -20.28
CA GLN A 310 27.91 4.81 -18.88
C GLN A 310 26.99 3.61 -18.64
N VAL A 311 27.28 2.85 -17.60
CA VAL A 311 26.52 1.63 -17.28
C VAL A 311 26.02 1.70 -15.84
N PHE A 312 24.72 1.49 -15.66
CA PHE A 312 24.17 1.19 -14.34
C PHE A 312 24.76 -0.12 -13.84
N ALA A 313 25.21 -0.15 -12.58
CA ALA A 313 25.75 -1.36 -12.00
C ALA A 313 24.75 -2.53 -12.07
N PRO A 314 25.22 -3.76 -12.21
CA PRO A 314 24.37 -4.95 -12.11
C PRO A 314 23.63 -5.00 -10.76
N HIS A 315 22.45 -5.62 -10.75
CA HIS A 315 21.67 -5.84 -9.53
C HIS A 315 22.48 -6.64 -8.50
N GLY A 316 22.54 -6.14 -7.26
CA GLY A 316 23.27 -6.77 -6.16
C GLY A 316 24.78 -6.51 -6.15
N ALA A 317 25.30 -5.53 -6.93
CA ALA A 317 26.71 -5.14 -6.97
C ALA A 317 27.11 -4.16 -5.85
#